data_bd9b1a684704d91aad30c10b8a71751c
#
_entry.id   bd9b1a684704d91aad30c10b8a71751c
#
_cell.length_a   1.000
_cell.length_b   1.000
_cell.length_c   1.000
_cell.angle_alpha   90.00
_cell.angle_beta   90.00
_cell.angle_gamma   90.00
#
_symmetry.space_group_name_H-M   'P 1'
#
loop_
_entity.id
_entity.type
_entity.pdbx_description
1 polymer ?
#
loop_
_entity_poly.entity_id
_entity_poly.type
_entity_poly.pdbx_seq_one_letter_code
_entity_poly.pdbx_strand_id
1 'polypeptide(L)'
;MAAKDALQIERGKDTNILGSTVQGNKVTAKIGGNLNIETLQEKETYEEKNTSAGFDLSWDIRAGKFSKPTFGLSANRGMIDSHYRSVRGQSGIFAGKGSFDIYVEKNTDLKGAVIASEVDAGKNRLSTGTFSFSDLENGANYSAKSIGAEYHHYGSYDKMSHQEKNKVYNTIGLSPSLSMPAKGDANSTTTSAVAPGTIDIRKNPTQDISALNRDTNNALNELGRIFDKQKIEEQQELAKTFGEEAFRLAHNLPDDCSGRKVAVHAIIGGIMSQITGAGFASGAIGAGVNEAIIGEIKKIKDPATAQIVSAIVGAAAAKAVRGNAGSGASAAASGTKNNLYEKIPEIRQQLEEQLITEEYESQRENEYIPLYREKTGQKVAVTIDRDGNIYDLDIEANSGNNTKRIHLPHPLSEYNTPF
;
A
#
# COMPACT_ATOMS: atom_id res chain seq x y z
N MET A 1 -11.63 24.10 33.53
CA MET A 1 -12.11 25.32 34.24
C MET A 1 -11.96 26.49 33.27
N ALA A 2 -13.01 27.30 33.14
CA ALA A 2 -12.96 28.45 32.21
C ALA A 2 -13.64 29.68 32.83
N ALA A 3 -13.06 30.85 32.62
CA ALA A 3 -13.60 32.18 32.98
C ALA A 3 -13.49 33.12 31.79
N LYS A 4 -14.51 33.97 31.59
CA LYS A 4 -14.52 34.91 30.48
C LYS A 4 -13.45 36.02 30.63
N ASP A 5 -13.29 36.54 31.84
CA ASP A 5 -12.41 37.66 32.08
C ASP A 5 -11.14 37.24 32.85
N ALA A 6 -11.18 37.13 34.15
CA ALA A 6 -10.03 36.77 34.98
C ALA A 6 -10.30 35.46 35.73
N LEU A 7 -9.30 34.60 35.76
CA LEU A 7 -9.29 33.36 36.55
C LEU A 7 -8.18 33.46 37.60
N GLN A 8 -8.59 33.33 38.87
CA GLN A 8 -7.65 33.29 40.00
C GLN A 8 -7.68 31.89 40.63
N ILE A 9 -6.48 31.32 40.85
CA ILE A 9 -6.29 30.03 41.51
C ILE A 9 -5.41 30.26 42.73
N GLU A 10 -5.93 29.98 43.91
CA GLU A 10 -5.13 29.92 45.14
C GLU A 10 -5.21 28.52 45.76
N ARG A 11 -4.07 27.89 45.94
CA ARG A 11 -3.96 26.55 46.50
C ARG A 11 -2.75 26.44 47.41
N GLY A 12 -2.97 26.01 48.64
CA GLY A 12 -1.88 25.77 49.61
C GLY A 12 -1.07 24.50 49.40
N LYS A 13 -1.57 23.59 48.55
CA LYS A 13 -0.97 22.27 48.26
C LYS A 13 -0.72 22.13 46.76
N ASP A 14 -0.38 20.91 46.34
CA ASP A 14 -0.18 20.57 44.93
C ASP A 14 -1.42 20.80 44.07
N THR A 15 -1.18 21.16 42.82
CA THR A 15 -2.20 21.35 41.80
C THR A 15 -1.85 20.47 40.60
N ASN A 16 -2.78 19.60 40.23
CA ASN A 16 -2.63 18.71 39.10
C ASN A 16 -3.67 19.06 38.02
N ILE A 17 -3.22 19.27 36.79
CA ILE A 17 -4.03 19.52 35.61
C ILE A 17 -3.76 18.38 34.63
N LEU A 18 -4.59 17.34 34.69
CA LEU A 18 -4.41 16.10 33.91
C LEU A 18 -5.51 15.98 32.88
N GLY A 19 -5.18 15.87 31.59
CA GLY A 19 -6.14 15.74 30.51
C GLY A 19 -7.15 16.88 30.45
N SER A 20 -6.79 18.08 30.93
CA SER A 20 -7.75 19.17 31.13
C SER A 20 -7.12 20.55 30.91
N THR A 21 -7.97 21.54 30.78
CA THR A 21 -7.54 22.93 30.52
C THR A 21 -8.07 23.89 31.56
N VAL A 22 -7.27 24.91 31.87
CA VAL A 22 -7.59 26.09 32.63
C VAL A 22 -7.55 27.28 31.69
N GLN A 23 -8.65 28.01 31.54
CA GLN A 23 -8.77 29.07 30.56
C GLN A 23 -9.31 30.36 31.19
N GLY A 24 -8.75 31.49 30.81
CA GLY A 24 -9.22 32.83 31.18
C GLY A 24 -8.55 33.89 30.37
N ASN A 25 -9.17 35.08 30.19
CA ASN A 25 -8.48 36.17 29.51
C ASN A 25 -7.20 36.55 30.26
N LYS A 26 -7.27 36.64 31.60
CA LYS A 26 -6.10 36.70 32.49
C LYS A 26 -6.11 35.51 33.46
N VAL A 27 -4.98 34.85 33.63
CA VAL A 27 -4.85 33.76 34.61
C VAL A 27 -3.82 34.11 35.66
N THR A 28 -4.23 34.16 36.91
CA THR A 28 -3.34 34.34 38.06
C THR A 28 -3.39 33.08 38.92
N ALA A 29 -2.25 32.51 39.23
CA ALA A 29 -2.16 31.33 40.06
C ALA A 29 -1.13 31.45 41.16
N LYS A 30 -1.51 31.11 42.40
CA LYS A 30 -0.60 31.03 43.56
C LYS A 30 -0.72 29.62 44.15
N ILE A 31 0.32 28.81 43.98
CA ILE A 31 0.37 27.42 44.32
C ILE A 31 1.46 27.16 45.37
N GLY A 32 1.07 26.76 46.59
CA GLY A 32 2.00 26.47 47.68
C GLY A 32 2.67 25.11 47.62
N GLY A 33 2.30 24.25 46.70
CA GLY A 33 2.90 22.98 46.41
C GLY A 33 3.52 22.92 45.03
N ASN A 34 3.39 21.76 44.37
CA ASN A 34 3.78 21.54 42.97
C ASN A 34 2.65 21.88 42.01
N LEU A 35 3.01 22.31 40.81
CA LEU A 35 2.11 22.41 39.67
C LEU A 35 2.49 21.34 38.65
N ASN A 36 1.66 20.36 38.47
CA ASN A 36 1.85 19.30 37.46
C ASN A 36 0.79 19.45 36.39
N ILE A 37 1.23 19.61 35.13
CA ILE A 37 0.35 19.66 33.97
C ILE A 37 0.75 18.55 33.03
N GLU A 38 -0.14 17.58 32.85
CA GLU A 38 0.08 16.42 32.00
C GLU A 38 -1.02 16.28 30.96
N THR A 39 -0.62 16.19 29.74
CA THR A 39 -1.53 15.89 28.62
C THR A 39 -1.72 14.36 28.51
N LEU A 40 -2.94 13.98 28.27
CA LEU A 40 -3.29 12.56 28.06
C LEU A 40 -3.32 12.22 26.59
N GLN A 41 -2.83 11.06 26.27
CA GLN A 41 -2.89 10.51 24.91
C GLN A 41 -4.11 9.59 24.79
N GLU A 42 -4.86 9.73 23.71
CA GLU A 42 -5.78 8.70 23.24
C GLU A 42 -4.97 7.49 22.77
N LYS A 43 -5.44 6.30 23.13
CA LYS A 43 -4.80 5.03 22.74
C LYS A 43 -5.84 4.10 22.16
N GLU A 44 -5.50 3.49 21.04
CA GLU A 44 -6.33 2.52 20.37
C GLU A 44 -5.47 1.36 19.88
N THR A 45 -5.94 0.16 20.10
CA THR A 45 -5.28 -1.06 19.61
C THR A 45 -6.32 -1.90 18.90
N TYR A 46 -5.98 -2.36 17.71
CA TYR A 46 -6.80 -3.28 16.95
C TYR A 46 -5.98 -4.51 16.61
N GLU A 47 -6.47 -5.67 16.98
CA GLU A 47 -5.89 -6.97 16.65
C GLU A 47 -6.96 -7.86 16.04
N GLU A 48 -6.70 -8.38 14.87
CA GLU A 48 -7.57 -9.34 14.21
C GLU A 48 -6.75 -10.55 13.75
N LYS A 49 -7.24 -11.74 14.07
CA LYS A 49 -6.74 -13.02 13.56
C LYS A 49 -7.90 -13.73 12.91
N ASN A 50 -7.85 -13.83 11.59
CA ASN A 50 -8.87 -14.49 10.81
C ASN A 50 -8.31 -15.81 10.25
N THR A 51 -9.09 -16.88 10.35
CA THR A 51 -8.80 -18.15 9.69
C THR A 51 -10.02 -18.53 8.90
N SER A 52 -9.87 -18.70 7.60
CA SER A 52 -10.94 -19.11 6.70
C SER A 52 -10.57 -20.40 6.00
N ALA A 53 -11.56 -21.24 5.78
CA ALA A 53 -11.49 -22.41 4.92
C ALA A 53 -12.65 -22.35 3.95
N GLY A 54 -12.38 -22.61 2.68
CA GLY A 54 -13.37 -22.63 1.61
C GLY A 54 -13.37 -23.96 0.90
N PHE A 55 -14.54 -24.33 0.40
CA PHE A 55 -14.72 -25.46 -0.49
C PHE A 55 -15.65 -25.02 -1.62
N ASP A 56 -15.24 -25.23 -2.84
CA ASP A 56 -16.06 -25.04 -4.02
C ASP A 56 -16.18 -26.35 -4.79
N LEU A 57 -17.35 -26.58 -5.39
CA LEU A 57 -17.65 -27.76 -6.18
C LEU A 57 -18.53 -27.35 -7.34
N SER A 58 -18.10 -27.68 -8.54
CA SER A 58 -18.86 -27.40 -9.76
C SER A 58 -18.83 -28.55 -10.74
N TRP A 59 -19.89 -28.66 -11.54
CA TRP A 59 -20.00 -29.59 -12.66
C TRP A 59 -20.32 -28.80 -13.92
N ASP A 60 -19.63 -29.10 -14.98
CA ASP A 60 -19.98 -28.62 -16.30
C ASP A 60 -20.99 -29.59 -16.95
N ILE A 61 -22.11 -29.09 -17.41
CA ILE A 61 -23.15 -29.87 -18.10
C ILE A 61 -23.11 -29.50 -19.57
N ARG A 62 -22.42 -30.31 -20.37
CA ARG A 62 -22.39 -30.17 -21.83
C ARG A 62 -23.15 -31.30 -22.50
N ALA A 63 -24.05 -30.94 -23.43
CA ALA A 63 -24.86 -31.89 -24.21
C ALA A 63 -25.61 -32.93 -23.33
N GLY A 64 -26.15 -32.50 -22.20
CA GLY A 64 -26.94 -33.37 -21.31
C GLY A 64 -26.15 -34.40 -20.51
N LYS A 65 -24.81 -34.32 -20.51
CA LYS A 65 -23.93 -35.22 -19.72
C LYS A 65 -23.20 -34.40 -18.66
N PHE A 66 -23.19 -34.90 -17.42
CA PHE A 66 -22.36 -34.38 -16.36
C PHE A 66 -20.88 -34.63 -16.65
N SER A 67 -20.06 -33.61 -16.52
CA SER A 67 -18.62 -33.75 -16.54
C SER A 67 -18.10 -34.34 -15.20
N LYS A 68 -16.82 -34.73 -15.15
CA LYS A 68 -16.17 -34.96 -13.84
C LYS A 68 -16.16 -33.67 -13.03
N PRO A 69 -16.38 -33.72 -11.70
CA PRO A 69 -16.46 -32.52 -10.88
C PRO A 69 -15.14 -31.75 -10.85
N THR A 70 -15.24 -30.45 -10.91
CA THR A 70 -14.16 -29.52 -10.54
C THR A 70 -14.37 -29.11 -9.10
N PHE A 71 -13.35 -29.20 -8.27
CA PHE A 71 -13.45 -28.77 -6.89
C PHE A 71 -12.20 -28.00 -6.46
N GLY A 72 -12.40 -27.09 -5.55
CA GLY A 72 -11.37 -26.29 -4.90
C GLY A 72 -11.46 -26.40 -3.39
N LEU A 73 -10.33 -26.31 -2.75
CA LEU A 73 -10.17 -26.18 -1.30
C LEU A 73 -9.28 -24.97 -1.06
N SER A 74 -9.62 -24.16 -0.07
CA SER A 74 -8.78 -23.05 0.36
C SER A 74 -8.67 -23.00 1.87
N ALA A 75 -7.49 -22.64 2.36
CA ALA A 75 -7.26 -22.35 3.77
C ALA A 75 -6.36 -21.13 3.88
N ASN A 76 -6.85 -20.09 4.53
CA ASN A 76 -6.13 -18.84 4.68
C ASN A 76 -6.12 -18.38 6.14
N ARG A 77 -5.02 -17.78 6.57
CA ARG A 77 -4.86 -17.14 7.87
C ARG A 77 -4.43 -15.71 7.69
N GLY A 78 -5.31 -14.78 8.03
CA GLY A 78 -5.06 -13.36 8.07
C GLY A 78 -4.68 -12.90 9.48
N MET A 79 -3.85 -11.88 9.55
CA MET A 79 -3.50 -11.16 10.80
C MET A 79 -3.43 -9.68 10.50
N ILE A 80 -4.11 -8.89 11.33
CA ILE A 80 -4.06 -7.43 11.29
C ILE A 80 -3.75 -6.96 12.71
N ASP A 81 -2.73 -6.13 12.84
CA ASP A 81 -2.36 -5.47 14.07
C ASP A 81 -2.27 -3.96 13.83
N SER A 82 -2.87 -3.15 14.69
CA SER A 82 -2.75 -1.70 14.64
C SER A 82 -2.64 -1.12 16.05
N HIS A 83 -1.74 -0.18 16.20
CA HIS A 83 -1.55 0.59 17.41
C HIS A 83 -1.58 2.07 17.09
N TYR A 84 -2.35 2.80 17.85
CA TYR A 84 -2.46 4.24 17.77
C TYR A 84 -2.35 4.85 19.15
N ARG A 85 -1.54 5.89 19.26
CA ARG A 85 -1.51 6.79 20.44
C ARG A 85 -1.23 8.21 19.97
N SER A 86 -2.07 9.15 20.35
CA SER A 86 -1.86 10.56 20.01
C SER A 86 -2.56 11.48 21.00
N VAL A 87 -1.98 12.65 21.16
CA VAL A 87 -2.64 13.76 21.85
C VAL A 87 -3.65 14.40 20.89
N ARG A 88 -4.90 14.52 21.32
CA ARG A 88 -5.95 15.26 20.58
C ARG A 88 -6.12 16.69 21.06
N GLY A 89 -5.83 16.95 22.32
CA GLY A 89 -5.94 18.25 22.94
C GLY A 89 -4.94 18.38 24.06
N GLN A 90 -4.13 19.42 24.05
CA GLN A 90 -3.15 19.65 25.09
C GLN A 90 -3.78 20.11 26.38
N SER A 91 -3.32 19.52 27.48
CA SER A 91 -3.58 20.05 28.81
C SER A 91 -2.77 21.33 29.02
N GLY A 92 -3.34 22.25 29.73
CA GLY A 92 -2.58 23.48 29.95
C GLY A 92 -3.36 24.60 30.65
N ILE A 93 -2.63 25.68 30.82
CA ILE A 93 -3.17 26.99 31.23
C ILE A 93 -3.17 27.86 29.98
N PHE A 94 -4.33 28.34 29.61
CA PHE A 94 -4.54 29.20 28.44
C PHE A 94 -5.01 30.56 28.87
N ALA A 95 -4.12 31.53 28.84
CA ALA A 95 -4.42 32.94 29.04
C ALA A 95 -4.65 33.61 27.69
N GLY A 96 -5.67 34.45 27.60
CA GLY A 96 -5.91 35.27 26.43
C GLY A 96 -5.03 36.52 26.41
N LYS A 97 -5.62 37.64 26.00
CA LYS A 97 -4.93 38.95 25.91
C LYS A 97 -4.57 39.59 27.25
N GLY A 98 -5.02 39.03 28.36
CA GLY A 98 -4.76 39.54 29.72
C GLY A 98 -3.53 38.94 30.42
N SER A 99 -2.80 38.02 29.79
CA SER A 99 -1.57 37.38 30.31
C SER A 99 -1.76 36.28 31.35
N PHE A 100 -0.67 35.61 31.69
CA PHE A 100 -0.57 34.78 32.89
C PHE A 100 0.44 35.31 33.89
N ASP A 101 0.12 35.19 35.19
CA ASP A 101 1.04 35.41 36.31
C ASP A 101 0.90 34.22 37.29
N ILE A 102 1.88 33.32 37.23
CA ILE A 102 1.86 32.04 37.91
C ILE A 102 3.04 31.96 38.90
N TYR A 103 2.70 31.84 40.19
CA TYR A 103 3.66 31.59 41.25
C TYR A 103 3.49 30.15 41.79
N VAL A 104 4.56 29.35 41.75
CA VAL A 104 4.61 28.01 42.27
C VAL A 104 5.71 27.88 43.31
N GLU A 105 5.38 27.55 44.53
CA GLU A 105 6.36 27.49 45.60
C GLU A 105 7.42 26.38 45.37
N LYS A 106 6.99 25.22 44.89
CA LYS A 106 7.87 24.04 44.70
C LYS A 106 8.22 23.85 43.23
N ASN A 107 7.80 22.79 42.61
CA ASN A 107 8.13 22.43 41.23
C ASN A 107 6.99 22.73 40.27
N THR A 108 7.31 23.19 39.07
CA THR A 108 6.42 23.15 37.92
C THR A 108 6.91 22.04 36.99
N ASP A 109 6.05 21.06 36.70
CA ASP A 109 6.30 19.97 35.77
C ASP A 109 5.31 20.03 34.60
N LEU A 110 5.84 20.03 33.37
CA LEU A 110 5.06 19.99 32.14
C LEU A 110 5.36 18.71 31.39
N LYS A 111 4.31 17.95 31.04
CA LYS A 111 4.46 16.76 30.23
C LYS A 111 3.53 16.82 29.01
N GLY A 112 4.10 17.16 27.85
CA GLY A 112 3.36 17.45 26.64
C GLY A 112 2.31 18.56 26.82
N ALA A 113 2.56 19.50 27.72
CA ALA A 113 1.57 20.43 28.22
C ALA A 113 1.96 21.88 27.91
N VAL A 114 0.98 22.78 27.94
CA VAL A 114 1.22 24.19 27.58
C VAL A 114 0.82 25.17 28.69
N ILE A 115 1.61 26.25 28.80
CA ILE A 115 1.18 27.49 29.42
C ILE A 115 1.18 28.58 28.32
N ALA A 116 0.00 28.85 27.77
CA ALA A 116 -0.19 29.67 26.59
C ALA A 116 -0.73 31.06 26.93
N SER A 117 -0.44 32.04 26.10
CA SER A 117 -0.98 33.36 26.17
C SER A 117 -0.97 34.04 24.79
N GLU A 118 -1.97 34.84 24.52
CA GLU A 118 -2.10 35.65 23.29
C GLU A 118 -1.46 37.04 23.41
N VAL A 119 -0.78 37.34 24.50
CA VAL A 119 -0.22 38.70 24.79
C VAL A 119 1.28 38.74 24.60
N ASP A 120 1.82 39.95 24.45
CA ASP A 120 3.25 40.20 24.35
C ASP A 120 4.05 39.64 25.53
N ALA A 121 5.27 39.17 25.26
CA ALA A 121 6.15 38.47 26.18
C ALA A 121 6.35 39.17 27.54
N GLY A 122 6.42 40.51 27.54
CA GLY A 122 6.69 41.29 28.75
C GLY A 122 5.62 41.24 29.85
N LYS A 123 4.44 40.68 29.55
CA LYS A 123 3.31 40.58 30.48
C LYS A 123 3.14 39.19 31.09
N ASN A 124 3.82 38.19 30.58
CA ASN A 124 3.73 36.80 31.04
C ASN A 124 4.82 36.49 32.06
N ARG A 125 4.44 35.89 33.19
CA ARG A 125 5.37 35.51 34.24
C ARG A 125 5.04 34.12 34.80
N LEU A 126 6.05 33.26 34.85
CA LEU A 126 6.07 31.99 35.61
C LEU A 126 7.22 32.07 36.62
N SER A 127 6.92 32.09 37.92
CA SER A 127 7.93 31.97 38.97
C SER A 127 7.75 30.65 39.71
N THR A 128 8.74 29.81 39.69
CA THR A 128 8.69 28.43 40.26
C THR A 128 9.94 28.11 41.05
N GLY A 129 9.84 27.23 42.04
CA GLY A 129 11.01 26.76 42.79
C GLY A 129 11.97 26.03 41.92
N THR A 130 11.50 24.98 41.23
CA THR A 130 12.22 24.19 40.21
C THR A 130 11.33 24.03 39.00
N PHE A 131 11.90 23.70 37.83
CA PHE A 131 11.16 23.52 36.60
C PHE A 131 11.61 22.25 35.88
N SER A 132 10.64 21.42 35.46
CA SER A 132 10.87 20.25 34.63
C SER A 132 9.86 20.21 33.48
N PHE A 133 10.29 19.65 32.36
CA PHE A 133 9.40 19.45 31.21
C PHE A 133 9.84 18.25 30.40
N SER A 134 8.88 17.61 29.75
CA SER A 134 9.08 16.51 28.80
C SER A 134 8.01 16.53 27.73
N ASP A 135 8.35 16.03 26.57
CA ASP A 135 7.46 15.90 25.44
C ASP A 135 6.75 14.55 25.43
N LEU A 136 5.71 14.42 24.60
CA LEU A 136 4.98 13.16 24.40
C LEU A 136 5.13 12.71 22.97
N GLU A 137 5.64 11.49 22.80
CA GLU A 137 5.72 10.82 21.51
C GLU A 137 4.35 10.28 21.08
N ASN A 138 3.85 10.74 19.96
CA ASN A 138 2.69 10.19 19.27
C ASN A 138 3.14 9.14 18.26
N GLY A 139 2.38 8.09 18.08
CA GLY A 139 2.70 7.04 17.14
C GLY A 139 1.46 6.33 16.61
N ALA A 140 1.48 6.01 15.34
CA ALA A 140 0.48 5.19 14.69
C ALA A 140 1.20 4.18 13.81
N ASN A 141 0.85 2.91 13.94
CA ASN A 141 1.36 1.89 13.04
C ASN A 141 0.31 0.81 12.81
N TYR A 142 0.41 0.16 11.67
CA TYR A 142 -0.36 -1.03 11.38
C TYR A 142 0.43 -2.02 10.53
N SER A 143 0.07 -3.29 10.64
CA SER A 143 0.49 -4.34 9.73
C SER A 143 -0.65 -5.30 9.41
N ALA A 144 -0.78 -5.68 8.15
CA ALA A 144 -1.74 -6.68 7.70
C ALA A 144 -1.05 -7.67 6.77
N LYS A 145 -1.28 -8.94 6.99
CA LYS A 145 -0.74 -10.03 6.15
C LYS A 145 -1.70 -11.21 6.13
N SER A 146 -1.72 -11.92 5.01
CA SER A 146 -2.42 -13.20 4.91
C SER A 146 -1.53 -14.22 4.23
N ILE A 147 -1.58 -15.44 4.73
CA ILE A 147 -0.91 -16.60 4.17
C ILE A 147 -1.89 -17.75 4.13
N GLY A 148 -1.89 -18.47 3.06
CA GLY A 148 -2.76 -19.63 2.88
C GLY A 148 -2.26 -20.57 1.82
N ALA A 149 -3.08 -21.55 1.54
CA ALA A 149 -2.91 -22.50 0.46
C ALA A 149 -4.26 -22.77 -0.21
N GLU A 150 -4.22 -22.95 -1.49
CA GLU A 150 -5.38 -23.31 -2.31
C GLU A 150 -5.06 -24.60 -3.06
N TYR A 151 -6.06 -25.48 -3.17
CA TYR A 151 -5.96 -26.69 -3.97
C TYR A 151 -7.09 -26.70 -4.98
N HIS A 152 -6.77 -26.84 -6.26
CA HIS A 152 -7.76 -26.96 -7.32
C HIS A 152 -7.59 -28.24 -8.13
N HIS A 153 -8.70 -28.91 -8.35
CA HIS A 153 -8.82 -30.07 -9.23
C HIS A 153 -9.85 -29.81 -10.31
N TYR A 154 -9.43 -29.89 -11.55
CA TYR A 154 -10.29 -29.68 -12.72
C TYR A 154 -10.65 -31.00 -13.34
N GLY A 155 -11.84 -31.50 -13.02
CA GLY A 155 -12.30 -32.87 -13.44
C GLY A 155 -12.41 -33.09 -14.94
N SER A 156 -12.53 -32.01 -15.71
CA SER A 156 -12.61 -32.05 -17.18
C SER A 156 -11.38 -31.43 -17.86
N TYR A 157 -10.25 -31.32 -17.16
CA TYR A 157 -9.03 -30.70 -17.69
C TYR A 157 -8.63 -31.26 -19.07
N ASP A 158 -8.67 -32.57 -19.26
CA ASP A 158 -8.30 -33.22 -20.52
C ASP A 158 -9.19 -32.82 -21.70
N LYS A 159 -10.41 -32.35 -21.41
CA LYS A 159 -11.43 -31.96 -22.42
C LYS A 159 -11.50 -30.46 -22.61
N MET A 160 -10.73 -29.70 -21.87
CA MET A 160 -10.65 -28.22 -22.00
C MET A 160 -9.94 -27.86 -23.30
N SER A 161 -10.36 -26.77 -23.90
CA SER A 161 -9.62 -26.11 -24.98
C SER A 161 -8.24 -25.66 -24.49
N HIS A 162 -7.33 -25.37 -25.39
CA HIS A 162 -5.99 -24.90 -25.02
C HIS A 162 -6.04 -23.58 -24.23
N GLN A 163 -6.95 -22.67 -24.60
CA GLN A 163 -7.15 -21.42 -23.85
C GLN A 163 -7.64 -21.67 -22.42
N GLU A 164 -8.62 -22.56 -22.23
CA GLU A 164 -9.10 -22.91 -20.88
C GLU A 164 -8.01 -23.60 -20.06
N LYS A 165 -7.24 -24.50 -20.65
CA LYS A 165 -6.11 -25.17 -19.98
C LYS A 165 -5.08 -24.17 -19.49
N ASN A 166 -4.74 -23.17 -20.31
CA ASN A 166 -3.77 -22.15 -19.92
C ASN A 166 -4.24 -21.29 -18.75
N LYS A 167 -5.53 -20.91 -18.72
CA LYS A 167 -6.08 -20.11 -17.61
C LYS A 167 -5.97 -20.83 -16.26
N VAL A 168 -6.07 -22.16 -16.26
CA VAL A 168 -6.11 -22.96 -15.04
C VAL A 168 -4.81 -23.69 -14.70
N TYR A 169 -3.89 -23.82 -15.66
CA TYR A 169 -2.67 -24.62 -15.50
C TYR A 169 -1.87 -24.28 -14.24
N ASN A 170 -1.68 -23.00 -13.97
CA ASN A 170 -0.90 -22.52 -12.83
C ASN A 170 -1.66 -22.56 -11.49
N THR A 171 -2.93 -22.99 -11.52
CA THR A 171 -3.78 -23.14 -10.34
C THR A 171 -4.08 -24.60 -10.01
N ILE A 172 -3.64 -25.54 -10.86
CA ILE A 172 -3.85 -26.99 -10.63
C ILE A 172 -3.00 -27.44 -9.43
N GLY A 173 -3.62 -28.26 -8.58
CA GLY A 173 -2.95 -28.80 -7.40
C GLY A 173 -2.88 -27.80 -6.26
N LEU A 174 -1.90 -27.98 -5.38
CA LEU A 174 -1.72 -27.16 -4.18
C LEU A 174 -0.87 -25.94 -4.53
N SER A 175 -1.42 -24.73 -4.45
CA SER A 175 -0.71 -23.46 -4.68
C SER A 175 -0.70 -22.57 -3.44
N PRO A 176 0.34 -21.75 -3.23
CA PRO A 176 0.36 -20.79 -2.13
C PRO A 176 -0.62 -19.65 -2.42
N SER A 177 -1.37 -19.26 -1.40
CA SER A 177 -2.22 -18.05 -1.40
C SER A 177 -1.56 -17.02 -0.51
N LEU A 178 -0.89 -16.04 -1.10
CA LEU A 178 -0.12 -15.03 -0.40
C LEU A 178 -0.66 -13.65 -0.74
N SER A 179 -1.18 -12.92 0.26
CA SER A 179 -1.46 -11.51 0.07
C SER A 179 -0.18 -10.68 0.12
N MET A 180 -0.14 -9.58 -0.61
CA MET A 180 0.91 -8.57 -0.42
C MET A 180 0.74 -7.98 0.98
N PRO A 181 1.75 -8.06 1.88
CA PRO A 181 1.63 -7.48 3.21
C PRO A 181 1.45 -5.96 3.12
N ALA A 182 0.49 -5.43 3.89
CA ALA A 182 0.30 -4.00 4.03
C ALA A 182 0.84 -3.52 5.38
N LYS A 183 1.47 -2.36 5.39
CA LYS A 183 1.94 -1.71 6.60
C LYS A 183 1.98 -0.20 6.46
N GLY A 184 1.88 0.47 7.58
CA GLY A 184 2.10 1.91 7.66
C GLY A 184 2.60 2.28 9.05
N ASP A 185 3.36 3.35 9.11
CA ASP A 185 3.81 3.97 10.33
C ASP A 185 3.84 5.49 10.19
N ALA A 186 3.51 6.17 11.26
CA ALA A 186 3.62 7.61 11.37
C ALA A 186 3.92 7.99 12.82
N ASN A 187 4.62 9.07 13.02
CA ASN A 187 4.92 9.61 14.34
C ASN A 187 4.91 11.13 14.33
N SER A 188 4.69 11.70 15.51
CA SER A 188 4.84 13.12 15.77
C SER A 188 5.16 13.31 17.25
N THR A 189 5.52 14.52 17.65
CA THR A 189 5.85 14.84 19.04
C THR A 189 5.01 16.00 19.50
N THR A 190 4.20 15.81 20.55
CA THR A 190 3.53 16.89 21.26
C THR A 190 4.51 17.49 22.27
N THR A 191 4.90 18.70 22.05
CA THR A 191 5.93 19.36 22.86
C THR A 191 5.34 20.09 24.07
N SER A 192 6.08 20.07 25.17
CA SER A 192 5.80 20.96 26.29
C SER A 192 6.21 22.38 25.91
N ALA A 193 5.32 23.35 26.14
CA ALA A 193 5.59 24.72 25.73
C ALA A 193 5.12 25.75 26.76
N VAL A 194 5.83 26.83 26.83
CA VAL A 194 5.46 28.03 27.60
C VAL A 194 5.58 29.26 26.70
N ALA A 195 4.49 30.00 26.56
CA ALA A 195 4.48 31.22 25.75
C ALA A 195 5.62 32.21 26.15
N PRO A 196 6.08 33.04 25.22
CA PRO A 196 7.11 34.03 25.52
C PRO A 196 6.78 34.84 26.77
N GLY A 197 7.76 35.01 27.64
CA GLY A 197 7.63 35.68 28.94
C GLY A 197 8.78 35.36 29.88
N THR A 198 8.73 35.91 31.09
CA THR A 198 9.73 35.63 32.14
C THR A 198 9.46 34.30 32.81
N ILE A 199 10.46 33.42 32.82
CA ILE A 199 10.49 32.18 33.61
C ILE A 199 11.57 32.37 34.68
N ASP A 200 11.14 32.49 35.93
CA ASP A 200 12.00 32.69 37.11
C ASP A 200 12.07 31.35 37.89
N ILE A 201 13.21 30.67 37.82
CA ILE A 201 13.45 29.39 38.50
C ILE A 201 14.27 29.67 39.75
N ARG A 202 13.59 29.92 40.86
CA ARG A 202 14.19 30.49 42.09
C ARG A 202 15.29 29.62 42.73
N LYS A 203 15.20 28.27 42.60
CA LYS A 203 16.20 27.36 43.19
C LYS A 203 17.33 26.99 42.22
N ASN A 204 17.17 27.30 40.93
CA ASN A 204 18.19 27.07 39.91
C ASN A 204 18.09 28.13 38.81
N PRO A 205 18.48 29.40 39.11
CA PRO A 205 18.31 30.49 38.16
C PRO A 205 19.11 30.34 36.85
N THR A 206 20.09 29.47 36.83
CA THR A 206 20.98 29.19 35.68
C THR A 206 20.56 27.94 34.91
N GLN A 207 19.41 27.36 35.24
CA GLN A 207 18.93 26.17 34.52
C GLN A 207 18.80 26.46 33.02
N ASP A 208 19.39 25.63 32.20
CA ASP A 208 19.21 25.68 30.77
C ASP A 208 17.79 25.20 30.40
N ILE A 209 17.01 26.08 29.81
CA ILE A 209 15.67 25.83 29.28
C ILE A 209 15.58 26.10 27.77
N SER A 210 16.73 26.12 27.10
CA SER A 210 16.78 26.37 25.64
C SER A 210 16.00 25.34 24.81
N ALA A 211 15.87 24.12 25.32
CA ALA A 211 15.06 23.06 24.70
C ALA A 211 13.55 23.23 24.92
N LEU A 212 13.12 24.14 25.81
CA LEU A 212 11.68 24.39 26.00
C LEU A 212 11.09 25.09 24.79
N ASN A 213 10.03 24.52 24.22
CA ASN A 213 9.31 25.17 23.13
C ASN A 213 8.64 26.48 23.63
N ARG A 214 8.83 27.54 22.86
CA ARG A 214 8.22 28.84 23.14
C ARG A 214 7.04 29.15 22.19
N ASP A 215 6.80 28.31 21.20
CA ASP A 215 5.66 28.39 20.30
C ASP A 215 4.53 27.45 20.79
N THR A 216 3.63 28.00 21.56
CA THR A 216 2.49 27.25 22.10
C THR A 216 1.41 26.96 21.06
N ASN A 217 1.42 27.61 19.89
CA ASN A 217 0.45 27.40 18.84
C ASN A 217 0.74 26.13 18.02
N ASN A 218 2.03 25.80 17.88
CA ASN A 218 2.49 24.63 17.14
C ASN A 218 3.04 23.52 18.08
N ALA A 219 2.61 23.47 19.32
CA ALA A 219 3.06 22.49 20.29
C ALA A 219 2.30 21.15 20.25
N LEU A 220 1.06 21.15 19.79
CA LEU A 220 0.18 19.97 19.83
C LEU A 220 0.64 18.83 18.93
N ASN A 221 0.90 19.10 17.65
CA ASN A 221 1.32 18.11 16.65
C ASN A 221 0.49 16.80 16.71
N GLU A 222 -0.83 16.94 16.67
CA GLU A 222 -1.74 15.79 16.64
C GLU A 222 -1.41 14.86 15.48
N LEU A 223 -1.42 13.56 15.76
CA LEU A 223 -1.27 12.53 14.74
C LEU A 223 -2.64 11.96 14.38
N GLY A 224 -2.98 11.96 13.08
CA GLY A 224 -4.18 11.32 12.58
C GLY A 224 -4.09 9.79 12.63
N ARG A 225 -5.26 9.13 12.65
CA ARG A 225 -5.33 7.68 12.46
C ARG A 225 -4.95 7.33 11.03
N ILE A 226 -4.03 6.38 10.87
CA ILE A 226 -3.58 5.88 9.57
C ILE A 226 -4.14 4.49 9.25
N PHE A 227 -4.73 3.80 10.23
CA PHE A 227 -5.32 2.49 10.06
C PHE A 227 -6.76 2.61 9.54
N ASP A 228 -7.02 1.96 8.43
CA ASP A 228 -8.35 1.78 7.83
C ASP A 228 -8.37 0.39 7.19
N LYS A 229 -9.14 -0.53 7.77
CA LYS A 229 -9.22 -1.92 7.33
C LYS A 229 -9.66 -2.04 5.89
N GLN A 230 -10.73 -1.35 5.49
CA GLN A 230 -11.26 -1.41 4.14
C GLN A 230 -10.23 -0.93 3.12
N LYS A 231 -9.59 0.19 3.39
CA LYS A 231 -8.54 0.73 2.52
C LYS A 231 -7.35 -0.23 2.38
N ILE A 232 -7.00 -0.93 3.45
CA ILE A 232 -5.92 -1.92 3.42
C ILE A 232 -6.30 -3.11 2.54
N GLU A 233 -7.53 -3.62 2.67
CA GLU A 233 -8.05 -4.71 1.85
C GLU A 233 -8.09 -4.31 0.38
N GLU A 234 -8.58 -3.10 0.06
CA GLU A 234 -8.58 -2.53 -1.29
C GLU A 234 -7.16 -2.39 -1.88
N GLN A 235 -6.19 -1.95 -1.08
CA GLN A 235 -4.79 -1.86 -1.50
C GLN A 235 -4.18 -3.23 -1.77
N GLN A 236 -4.49 -4.24 -0.96
CA GLN A 236 -4.01 -5.60 -1.18
C GLN A 236 -4.62 -6.22 -2.44
N GLU A 237 -5.90 -6.00 -2.69
CA GLU A 237 -6.58 -6.46 -3.91
C GLU A 237 -6.04 -5.73 -5.15
N LEU A 238 -5.85 -4.42 -5.09
CA LEU A 238 -5.23 -3.64 -6.15
C LEU A 238 -3.81 -4.14 -6.47
N ALA A 239 -2.98 -4.38 -5.46
CA ALA A 239 -1.64 -4.90 -5.67
C ALA A 239 -1.65 -6.28 -6.32
N LYS A 240 -2.60 -7.15 -5.92
CA LYS A 240 -2.79 -8.48 -6.51
C LYS A 240 -3.19 -8.37 -7.99
N THR A 241 -4.25 -7.65 -8.29
CA THR A 241 -4.78 -7.49 -9.65
C THR A 241 -3.75 -6.84 -10.58
N PHE A 242 -3.10 -5.77 -10.10
CA PHE A 242 -2.00 -5.14 -10.84
C PHE A 242 -0.88 -6.15 -11.14
N GLY A 243 -0.45 -6.93 -10.14
CA GLY A 243 0.62 -7.92 -10.31
C GLY A 243 0.24 -9.02 -11.30
N GLU A 244 -0.99 -9.53 -11.22
CA GLU A 244 -1.48 -10.56 -12.15
C GLU A 244 -1.44 -10.08 -13.60
N GLU A 245 -1.97 -8.89 -13.88
CA GLU A 245 -2.00 -8.33 -15.22
C GLU A 245 -0.61 -7.88 -15.71
N ALA A 246 0.15 -7.20 -14.87
CA ALA A 246 1.46 -6.69 -15.26
C ALA A 246 2.48 -7.81 -15.52
N PHE A 247 2.51 -8.87 -14.70
CA PHE A 247 3.38 -10.02 -14.97
C PHE A 247 2.93 -10.81 -16.21
N ARG A 248 1.63 -10.89 -16.46
CA ARG A 248 1.09 -11.50 -17.68
C ARG A 248 1.55 -10.76 -18.93
N LEU A 249 1.55 -9.42 -18.90
CA LEU A 249 2.08 -8.61 -20.00
C LEU A 249 3.61 -8.74 -20.12
N ALA A 250 4.33 -8.73 -18.99
CA ALA A 250 5.78 -8.90 -18.96
C ALA A 250 6.24 -10.27 -19.48
N HIS A 251 5.35 -11.28 -19.42
CA HIS A 251 5.63 -12.61 -19.98
C HIS A 251 6.00 -12.54 -21.47
N ASN A 252 5.34 -11.68 -22.23
CA ASN A 252 5.55 -11.53 -23.67
C ASN A 252 6.86 -10.81 -24.05
N LEU A 253 7.62 -10.31 -23.06
CA LEU A 253 8.91 -9.67 -23.33
C LEU A 253 9.94 -10.72 -23.78
N PRO A 254 10.79 -10.38 -24.77
CA PRO A 254 11.83 -11.28 -25.24
C PRO A 254 12.79 -11.67 -24.13
N ASP A 255 13.13 -12.95 -24.07
CA ASP A 255 14.16 -13.49 -23.17
C ASP A 255 15.53 -13.40 -23.86
N ASP A 256 16.01 -12.18 -24.05
CA ASP A 256 17.20 -11.82 -24.85
C ASP A 256 18.50 -11.75 -24.03
N CYS A 257 18.51 -12.25 -22.82
CA CYS A 257 19.63 -12.18 -21.87
C CYS A 257 20.09 -10.74 -21.54
N SER A 258 19.37 -9.70 -21.96
CA SER A 258 19.72 -8.28 -21.71
C SER A 258 19.45 -7.84 -20.28
N GLY A 259 18.77 -8.65 -19.49
CA GLY A 259 18.29 -8.28 -18.14
C GLY A 259 17.05 -7.39 -18.14
N ARG A 260 16.51 -7.01 -19.30
CA ARG A 260 15.32 -6.16 -19.40
C ARG A 260 14.10 -6.80 -18.71
N LYS A 261 13.87 -8.09 -18.93
CA LYS A 261 12.77 -8.83 -18.31
C LYS A 261 12.90 -8.87 -16.79
N VAL A 262 14.11 -9.12 -16.28
CA VAL A 262 14.43 -9.03 -14.84
C VAL A 262 14.10 -7.65 -14.28
N ALA A 263 14.50 -6.58 -14.97
CA ALA A 263 14.22 -5.21 -14.55
C ALA A 263 12.72 -4.90 -14.52
N VAL A 264 11.98 -5.34 -15.55
CA VAL A 264 10.51 -5.16 -15.60
C VAL A 264 9.84 -5.92 -14.45
N HIS A 265 10.21 -7.17 -14.20
CA HIS A 265 9.69 -7.94 -13.06
C HIS A 265 10.01 -7.27 -11.73
N ALA A 266 11.21 -6.72 -11.57
CA ALA A 266 11.58 -5.95 -10.38
C ALA A 266 10.70 -4.71 -10.21
N ILE A 267 10.44 -3.96 -11.28
CA ILE A 267 9.56 -2.79 -11.23
C ILE A 267 8.14 -3.19 -10.83
N ILE A 268 7.58 -4.23 -11.44
CA ILE A 268 6.23 -4.72 -11.11
C ILE A 268 6.15 -5.11 -9.65
N GLY A 269 7.05 -5.97 -9.15
CA GLY A 269 7.09 -6.38 -7.76
C GLY A 269 7.27 -5.19 -6.79
N GLY A 270 8.09 -4.22 -7.20
CA GLY A 270 8.29 -2.97 -6.45
C GLY A 270 7.01 -2.15 -6.33
N ILE A 271 6.28 -1.95 -7.42
CA ILE A 271 4.99 -1.22 -7.43
C ILE A 271 3.96 -1.95 -6.56
N MET A 272 3.83 -3.28 -6.68
CA MET A 272 2.93 -4.07 -5.82
C MET A 272 3.21 -3.83 -4.33
N SER A 273 4.47 -3.88 -3.94
CA SER A 273 4.90 -3.65 -2.56
C SER A 273 4.72 -2.19 -2.12
N GLN A 274 4.84 -1.24 -3.02
CA GLN A 274 4.62 0.18 -2.75
C GLN A 274 3.15 0.51 -2.55
N ILE A 275 2.25 -0.08 -3.32
CA ILE A 275 0.79 0.08 -3.19
C ILE A 275 0.34 -0.24 -1.75
N THR A 276 0.91 -1.27 -1.14
CA THR A 276 0.56 -1.71 0.22
C THR A 276 1.43 -1.09 1.33
N GLY A 277 2.31 -0.14 0.98
CA GLY A 277 3.18 0.52 1.95
C GLY A 277 4.33 -0.34 2.49
N ALA A 278 4.55 -1.55 1.97
CA ALA A 278 5.62 -2.43 2.43
C ALA A 278 7.02 -2.06 1.85
N GLY A 279 7.06 -1.03 1.01
CA GLY A 279 8.28 -0.44 0.44
C GLY A 279 8.71 -1.10 -0.87
N PHE A 280 9.01 -0.26 -1.89
CA PHE A 280 9.35 -0.68 -3.25
C PHE A 280 10.44 -1.75 -3.31
N ALA A 281 11.54 -1.56 -2.59
CA ALA A 281 12.70 -2.44 -2.63
C ALA A 281 12.39 -3.91 -2.30
N SER A 282 11.45 -4.14 -1.36
CA SER A 282 11.11 -5.49 -0.91
C SER A 282 10.51 -6.35 -2.02
N GLY A 283 9.53 -5.81 -2.73
CA GLY A 283 8.89 -6.49 -3.86
C GLY A 283 9.79 -6.54 -5.09
N ALA A 284 10.52 -5.45 -5.36
CA ALA A 284 11.42 -5.36 -6.50
C ALA A 284 12.52 -6.44 -6.46
N ILE A 285 13.17 -6.60 -5.32
CA ILE A 285 14.23 -7.60 -5.17
C ILE A 285 13.64 -9.02 -5.21
N GLY A 286 12.49 -9.24 -4.58
CA GLY A 286 11.82 -10.55 -4.61
C GLY A 286 11.50 -10.99 -6.03
N ALA A 287 10.82 -10.15 -6.81
CA ALA A 287 10.44 -10.44 -8.19
C ALA A 287 11.66 -10.47 -9.14
N GLY A 288 12.61 -9.54 -8.99
CA GLY A 288 13.78 -9.47 -9.83
C GLY A 288 14.70 -10.68 -9.67
N VAL A 289 15.01 -11.09 -8.43
CA VAL A 289 15.82 -12.29 -8.17
C VAL A 289 15.10 -13.54 -8.67
N ASN A 290 13.78 -13.63 -8.46
CA ASN A 290 13.00 -14.75 -8.97
C ASN A 290 13.08 -14.86 -10.50
N GLU A 291 12.93 -13.76 -11.22
CA GLU A 291 13.05 -13.77 -12.69
C GLU A 291 14.48 -14.09 -13.13
N ALA A 292 15.50 -13.60 -12.44
CA ALA A 292 16.89 -13.92 -12.75
C ALA A 292 17.19 -15.44 -12.68
N ILE A 293 16.47 -16.19 -11.82
CA ILE A 293 16.63 -17.64 -11.70
C ILE A 293 15.45 -18.43 -12.30
N ILE A 294 14.58 -17.77 -13.05
CA ILE A 294 13.35 -18.39 -13.56
C ILE A 294 13.63 -19.65 -14.39
N GLY A 295 14.76 -19.70 -15.08
CA GLY A 295 15.20 -20.88 -15.82
C GLY A 295 15.38 -22.13 -14.95
N GLU A 296 15.85 -21.97 -13.71
CA GLU A 296 15.96 -23.07 -12.74
C GLU A 296 14.59 -23.41 -12.16
N ILE A 297 13.76 -22.41 -11.86
CA ILE A 297 12.39 -22.61 -11.38
C ILE A 297 11.55 -23.39 -12.40
N LYS A 298 11.69 -23.08 -13.69
CA LYS A 298 10.99 -23.77 -14.79
C LYS A 298 11.33 -25.27 -14.90
N LYS A 299 12.45 -25.72 -14.36
CA LYS A 299 12.79 -27.17 -14.30
C LYS A 299 11.91 -27.94 -13.31
N ILE A 300 11.26 -27.26 -12.39
CA ILE A 300 10.30 -27.85 -11.46
C ILE A 300 9.02 -28.15 -12.23
N LYS A 301 8.68 -29.44 -12.40
CA LYS A 301 7.54 -29.84 -13.22
C LYS A 301 6.18 -29.47 -12.61
N ASP A 302 6.08 -29.46 -11.27
CA ASP A 302 4.85 -29.12 -10.57
C ASP A 302 4.72 -27.61 -10.37
N PRO A 303 3.70 -26.95 -10.94
CA PRO A 303 3.51 -25.51 -10.85
C PRO A 303 3.38 -24.98 -9.42
N ALA A 304 2.74 -25.75 -8.55
CA ALA A 304 2.58 -25.39 -7.15
C ALA A 304 3.91 -25.34 -6.41
N THR A 305 4.70 -26.40 -6.56
CA THR A 305 6.07 -26.45 -6.01
C THR A 305 6.94 -25.32 -6.54
N ALA A 306 6.85 -24.99 -7.82
CA ALA A 306 7.57 -23.87 -8.42
C ALA A 306 7.20 -22.53 -7.75
N GLN A 307 5.93 -22.29 -7.47
CA GLN A 307 5.46 -21.08 -6.78
C GLN A 307 5.93 -21.02 -5.32
N ILE A 308 5.92 -22.17 -4.62
CA ILE A 308 6.41 -22.25 -3.23
C ILE A 308 7.91 -21.95 -3.18
N VAL A 309 8.71 -22.56 -4.06
CA VAL A 309 10.16 -22.30 -4.15
C VAL A 309 10.41 -20.82 -4.46
N SER A 310 9.67 -20.24 -5.38
CA SER A 310 9.75 -18.80 -5.71
C SER A 310 9.43 -17.92 -4.51
N ALA A 311 8.38 -18.25 -3.76
CA ALA A 311 8.05 -17.52 -2.54
C ALA A 311 9.19 -17.55 -1.52
N ILE A 312 9.82 -18.70 -1.31
CA ILE A 312 10.96 -18.87 -0.40
C ILE A 312 12.16 -18.04 -0.87
N VAL A 313 12.50 -18.12 -2.16
CA VAL A 313 13.59 -17.35 -2.75
C VAL A 313 13.33 -15.85 -2.64
N GLY A 314 12.13 -15.39 -3.00
CA GLY A 314 11.76 -13.98 -2.91
C GLY A 314 11.78 -13.46 -1.47
N ALA A 315 11.32 -14.27 -0.51
CA ALA A 315 11.40 -13.94 0.91
C ALA A 315 12.85 -13.78 1.38
N ALA A 316 13.71 -14.73 1.03
CA ALA A 316 15.13 -14.71 1.39
C ALA A 316 15.85 -13.50 0.78
N ALA A 317 15.61 -13.23 -0.50
CA ALA A 317 16.19 -12.10 -1.22
C ALA A 317 15.79 -10.74 -0.58
N ALA A 318 14.51 -10.55 -0.30
CA ALA A 318 14.04 -9.34 0.38
C ALA A 318 14.64 -9.21 1.79
N LYS A 319 14.74 -10.30 2.53
CA LYS A 319 15.34 -10.29 3.87
C LYS A 319 16.82 -9.94 3.86
N ALA A 320 17.57 -10.40 2.86
CA ALA A 320 19.00 -10.10 2.72
C ALA A 320 19.27 -8.59 2.63
N VAL A 321 18.34 -7.81 2.09
CA VAL A 321 18.43 -6.34 2.01
C VAL A 321 17.64 -5.64 3.11
N ARG A 322 17.34 -6.33 4.19
CA ARG A 322 16.54 -5.83 5.33
C ARG A 322 15.12 -5.38 4.95
N GLY A 323 14.61 -5.89 3.83
CA GLY A 323 13.26 -5.64 3.35
C GLY A 323 12.21 -6.56 4.00
N ASN A 324 10.96 -6.42 3.55
CA ASN A 324 9.82 -7.22 3.99
C ASN A 324 9.82 -8.57 3.26
N ALA A 325 10.09 -9.66 3.99
CA ALA A 325 10.14 -11.01 3.44
C ALA A 325 8.80 -11.44 2.80
N GLY A 326 7.66 -11.07 3.40
CA GLY A 326 6.33 -11.38 2.85
C GLY A 326 6.08 -10.71 1.50
N SER A 327 6.52 -9.44 1.33
CA SER A 327 6.41 -8.74 0.04
C SER A 327 7.28 -9.38 -1.03
N GLY A 328 8.52 -9.75 -0.67
CA GLY A 328 9.40 -10.48 -1.59
C GLY A 328 8.82 -11.83 -2.00
N ALA A 329 8.26 -12.58 -1.04
CA ALA A 329 7.60 -13.85 -1.29
C ALA A 329 6.39 -13.72 -2.23
N SER A 330 5.50 -12.77 -1.91
CA SER A 330 4.28 -12.54 -2.69
C SER A 330 4.58 -12.09 -4.12
N ALA A 331 5.52 -11.16 -4.30
CA ALA A 331 5.91 -10.68 -5.62
C ALA A 331 6.58 -11.79 -6.46
N ALA A 332 7.46 -12.58 -5.86
CA ALA A 332 8.13 -13.71 -6.53
C ALA A 332 7.15 -14.81 -6.93
N ALA A 333 6.26 -15.22 -6.02
CA ALA A 333 5.25 -16.24 -6.30
C ALA A 333 4.28 -15.79 -7.40
N SER A 334 3.84 -14.51 -7.37
CA SER A 334 2.99 -13.91 -8.40
C SER A 334 3.70 -13.88 -9.76
N GLY A 335 4.97 -13.49 -9.81
CA GLY A 335 5.78 -13.53 -11.02
C GLY A 335 5.87 -14.94 -11.59
N THR A 336 6.14 -15.95 -10.77
CA THR A 336 6.20 -17.35 -11.21
C THR A 336 4.85 -17.85 -11.67
N LYS A 337 3.77 -17.60 -10.94
CA LYS A 337 2.41 -17.98 -11.32
C LYS A 337 2.07 -17.50 -12.73
N ASN A 338 2.42 -16.26 -13.05
CA ASN A 338 2.08 -15.66 -14.33
C ASN A 338 3.12 -15.88 -15.44
N ASN A 339 4.27 -16.51 -15.12
CA ASN A 339 5.37 -16.79 -16.06
C ASN A 339 5.50 -18.28 -16.44
N LEU A 340 4.68 -19.16 -15.87
CA LEU A 340 4.78 -20.62 -16.09
C LEU A 340 4.23 -21.10 -17.45
N TYR A 341 3.62 -20.25 -18.25
CA TYR A 341 3.11 -20.60 -19.58
C TYR A 341 4.16 -21.26 -20.48
N GLU A 342 5.42 -20.88 -20.35
CA GLU A 342 6.51 -21.48 -21.14
C GLU A 342 6.84 -22.94 -20.81
N LYS A 343 6.25 -23.51 -19.75
CA LYS A 343 6.46 -24.94 -19.42
C LYS A 343 5.78 -25.91 -20.40
N ILE A 344 4.91 -25.39 -21.27
CA ILE A 344 4.24 -26.19 -22.29
C ILE A 344 4.51 -25.53 -23.66
N PRO A 345 5.68 -25.81 -24.28
CA PRO A 345 6.05 -25.21 -25.58
C PRO A 345 5.01 -25.45 -26.67
N GLU A 346 4.39 -26.63 -26.67
CA GLU A 346 3.31 -27.02 -27.61
C GLU A 346 2.05 -26.14 -27.40
N ILE A 347 1.72 -25.80 -26.19
CA ILE A 347 0.58 -24.92 -25.88
C ILE A 347 0.88 -23.49 -26.32
N ARG A 348 2.13 -23.05 -26.17
CA ARG A 348 2.55 -21.71 -26.62
C ARG A 348 2.42 -21.58 -28.14
N GLN A 349 2.94 -22.52 -28.91
CA GLN A 349 2.83 -22.49 -30.34
C GLN A 349 1.39 -22.53 -30.82
N GLN A 350 0.55 -23.38 -30.20
CA GLN A 350 -0.87 -23.47 -30.52
C GLN A 350 -1.66 -22.24 -30.14
N LEU A 351 -1.31 -21.56 -29.00
CA LEU A 351 -1.89 -20.28 -28.62
C LEU A 351 -1.51 -19.15 -29.59
N GLU A 352 -0.26 -19.13 -29.99
CA GLU A 352 0.20 -18.18 -30.99
C GLU A 352 -0.51 -18.37 -32.33
N GLU A 353 -0.72 -19.62 -32.73
CA GLU A 353 -1.49 -19.99 -33.91
C GLU A 353 -2.98 -19.67 -33.74
N GLN A 354 -3.58 -19.91 -32.54
CA GLN A 354 -4.98 -19.59 -32.26
C GLN A 354 -5.21 -18.07 -32.11
N LEU A 355 -4.32 -17.33 -31.44
CA LEU A 355 -4.41 -15.87 -31.35
C LEU A 355 -4.38 -15.25 -32.75
N ILE A 356 -3.50 -15.75 -33.62
CA ILE A 356 -3.46 -15.32 -35.01
C ILE A 356 -4.78 -15.68 -35.72
N THR A 357 -5.35 -16.84 -35.44
CA THR A 357 -6.59 -17.30 -36.08
C THR A 357 -7.81 -16.59 -35.50
N GLU A 358 -7.89 -16.38 -34.18
CA GLU A 358 -8.98 -15.65 -33.54
C GLU A 358 -8.92 -14.13 -33.84
N GLU A 359 -7.73 -13.56 -33.88
CA GLU A 359 -7.54 -12.18 -34.34
C GLU A 359 -7.95 -12.05 -35.82
N TYR A 360 -7.67 -13.06 -36.61
CA TYR A 360 -8.09 -13.15 -38.01
C TYR A 360 -9.60 -13.42 -38.16
N GLU A 361 -10.22 -14.24 -37.30
CA GLU A 361 -11.66 -14.53 -37.33
C GLU A 361 -12.50 -13.41 -36.70
N SER A 362 -12.03 -12.77 -35.60
CA SER A 362 -12.72 -11.59 -35.02
C SER A 362 -12.67 -10.39 -35.95
N GLN A 363 -11.61 -10.25 -36.74
CA GLN A 363 -11.55 -9.28 -37.82
C GLN A 363 -12.54 -9.61 -38.96
N ARG A 364 -12.96 -10.89 -39.11
CA ARG A 364 -14.00 -11.30 -40.04
C ARG A 364 -15.42 -11.04 -39.53
N GLU A 365 -15.63 -11.07 -38.22
CA GLU A 365 -16.99 -11.09 -37.66
C GLU A 365 -17.58 -9.77 -37.26
N ASN A 366 -16.90 -8.62 -37.16
CA ASN A 366 -17.55 -7.33 -36.97
C ASN A 366 -16.79 -6.18 -36.30
N GLU A 367 -15.53 -6.19 -36.04
CA GLU A 367 -14.90 -4.95 -35.63
C GLU A 367 -13.59 -4.66 -36.38
N TYR A 368 -13.74 -4.17 -37.58
CA TYR A 368 -12.68 -3.44 -38.25
C TYR A 368 -12.41 -2.17 -37.47
N ILE A 369 -11.21 -1.99 -36.92
CA ILE A 369 -10.76 -0.67 -36.47
C ILE A 369 -10.60 0.16 -37.72
N PRO A 370 -11.49 1.15 -38.00
CA PRO A 370 -11.41 1.95 -39.20
C PRO A 370 -10.22 2.90 -39.07
N LEU A 371 -9.12 2.56 -39.72
CA LEU A 371 -8.02 3.50 -39.92
C LEU A 371 -8.37 4.44 -41.08
N TYR A 372 -8.11 5.72 -40.87
CA TYR A 372 -8.34 6.73 -41.91
C TYR A 372 -7.01 7.10 -42.54
N ARG A 373 -6.95 7.14 -43.88
CA ARG A 373 -5.84 7.79 -44.55
C ARG A 373 -5.95 9.30 -44.39
N GLU A 374 -4.98 9.89 -43.76
CA GLU A 374 -4.97 11.34 -43.48
C GLU A 374 -5.07 12.21 -44.74
N LYS A 375 -4.48 11.76 -45.87
CA LYS A 375 -4.45 12.50 -47.12
C LYS A 375 -5.68 12.37 -48.03
N THR A 376 -6.49 11.33 -47.84
CA THR A 376 -7.60 11.02 -48.77
C THR A 376 -8.96 10.94 -48.09
N GLY A 377 -9.02 10.93 -46.74
CA GLY A 377 -10.28 10.76 -46.01
C GLY A 377 -10.99 9.40 -46.24
N GLN A 378 -10.32 8.48 -46.92
CA GLN A 378 -10.90 7.19 -47.28
C GLN A 378 -10.72 6.22 -46.09
N LYS A 379 -11.84 5.62 -45.68
CA LYS A 379 -11.82 4.54 -44.68
C LYS A 379 -11.26 3.28 -45.33
N VAL A 380 -10.20 2.73 -44.74
CA VAL A 380 -9.64 1.44 -45.15
C VAL A 380 -9.57 0.50 -43.94
N ALA A 381 -9.94 -0.72 -44.13
CA ALA A 381 -9.72 -1.77 -43.16
C ALA A 381 -8.27 -2.31 -43.33
N VAL A 382 -7.49 -2.25 -42.27
CA VAL A 382 -6.11 -2.70 -42.34
C VAL A 382 -5.83 -3.73 -41.22
N THR A 383 -4.87 -4.59 -41.47
CA THR A 383 -4.30 -5.48 -40.43
C THR A 383 -2.80 -5.22 -40.32
N ILE A 384 -2.26 -5.41 -39.14
CA ILE A 384 -0.85 -5.23 -38.85
C ILE A 384 -0.26 -6.61 -38.50
N ASP A 385 0.84 -6.97 -39.15
CA ASP A 385 1.56 -8.19 -38.79
C ASP A 385 2.50 -7.98 -37.59
N ARG A 386 3.18 -9.06 -37.17
CA ARG A 386 4.09 -9.05 -36.02
C ARG A 386 5.32 -8.16 -36.22
N ASP A 387 5.70 -7.90 -37.46
CA ASP A 387 6.86 -7.08 -37.82
C ASP A 387 6.46 -5.60 -37.94
N GLY A 388 5.19 -5.27 -37.71
CA GLY A 388 4.64 -3.91 -37.81
C GLY A 388 4.28 -3.50 -39.23
N ASN A 389 4.24 -4.43 -40.19
CA ASN A 389 3.81 -4.14 -41.56
C ASN A 389 2.30 -4.05 -41.62
N ILE A 390 1.82 -3.07 -42.38
CA ILE A 390 0.39 -2.79 -42.56
C ILE A 390 -0.08 -3.39 -43.89
N TYR A 391 -1.17 -4.12 -43.82
CA TYR A 391 -1.82 -4.73 -44.97
C TYR A 391 -3.22 -4.17 -45.15
N ASP A 392 -3.58 -3.84 -46.39
CA ASP A 392 -4.94 -3.46 -46.76
C ASP A 392 -5.79 -4.73 -46.92
N LEU A 393 -6.97 -4.73 -46.33
CA LEU A 393 -7.95 -5.80 -46.50
C LEU A 393 -8.89 -5.38 -47.63
N ASP A 394 -8.72 -5.96 -48.81
CA ASP A 394 -9.64 -5.74 -49.93
C ASP A 394 -11.00 -6.40 -49.62
N ILE A 395 -11.98 -5.56 -49.28
CA ILE A 395 -13.30 -6.01 -48.82
C ILE A 395 -14.11 -6.57 -50.00
N GLU A 396 -13.80 -6.19 -51.24
CA GLU A 396 -14.53 -6.69 -52.43
C GLU A 396 -14.13 -8.12 -52.81
N ALA A 397 -12.95 -8.59 -52.40
CA ALA A 397 -12.48 -9.96 -52.66
C ALA A 397 -13.12 -11.02 -51.77
N ASN A 398 -13.96 -10.66 -50.83
CA ASN A 398 -14.44 -11.52 -49.73
C ASN A 398 -15.69 -12.36 -50.07
N SER A 399 -16.01 -12.60 -51.32
CA SER A 399 -17.06 -13.57 -51.73
C SER A 399 -16.54 -15.02 -51.85
N GLY A 400 -15.35 -15.32 -51.40
CA GLY A 400 -14.78 -16.66 -51.39
C GLY A 400 -13.51 -16.75 -50.58
N ASN A 401 -13.31 -17.85 -49.95
CA ASN A 401 -12.33 -18.29 -48.93
C ASN A 401 -10.83 -17.87 -49.05
N ASN A 402 -10.49 -16.79 -49.72
CA ASN A 402 -9.09 -16.33 -49.87
C ASN A 402 -9.02 -14.80 -49.73
N THR A 403 -8.72 -14.34 -48.53
CA THR A 403 -8.34 -12.94 -48.26
C THR A 403 -6.94 -12.69 -48.80
N LYS A 404 -6.81 -11.85 -49.79
CA LYS A 404 -5.51 -11.44 -50.31
C LYS A 404 -4.97 -10.28 -49.46
N ARG A 405 -3.90 -10.47 -48.75
CA ARG A 405 -3.19 -9.39 -48.06
C ARG A 405 -2.36 -8.59 -49.06
N ILE A 406 -2.58 -7.31 -49.12
CA ILE A 406 -1.81 -6.38 -49.95
C ILE A 406 -0.98 -5.50 -49.00
N HIS A 407 0.32 -5.56 -49.12
CA HIS A 407 1.23 -4.72 -48.33
C HIS A 407 1.05 -3.25 -48.69
N LEU A 408 0.77 -2.41 -47.70
CA LEU A 408 0.64 -0.97 -47.92
C LEU A 408 2.03 -0.32 -47.88
N PRO A 409 2.37 0.48 -48.89
CA PRO A 409 3.71 1.08 -48.98
C PRO A 409 3.89 2.32 -48.09
N HIS A 410 3.02 2.56 -47.12
CA HIS A 410 3.02 3.76 -46.30
C HIS A 410 3.25 3.47 -44.82
N PRO A 411 4.01 4.31 -44.09
CA PRO A 411 4.24 4.15 -42.66
C PRO A 411 2.97 4.41 -41.84
N LEU A 412 2.92 3.83 -40.62
CA LEU A 412 1.80 3.96 -39.66
C LEU A 412 1.38 5.42 -39.40
N SER A 413 2.31 6.38 -39.51
CA SER A 413 2.03 7.82 -39.32
C SER A 413 1.06 8.43 -40.35
N GLU A 414 0.72 7.70 -41.41
CA GLU A 414 -0.28 8.15 -42.41
C GLU A 414 -1.70 7.69 -42.07
N TYR A 415 -1.89 6.92 -40.99
CA TYR A 415 -3.17 6.42 -40.53
C TYR A 415 -3.54 7.02 -39.18
N ASN A 416 -4.70 7.65 -39.07
CA ASN A 416 -5.24 8.11 -37.78
C ASN A 416 -5.99 6.97 -37.11
N THR A 417 -5.52 6.51 -35.96
CA THR A 417 -6.27 5.61 -35.08
C THR A 417 -7.20 6.45 -34.21
N PRO A 418 -8.51 6.26 -34.24
CA PRO A 418 -9.38 6.83 -33.22
C PRO A 418 -9.13 6.05 -31.90
N PHE A 419 -8.54 6.71 -30.93
CA PHE A 419 -8.56 6.33 -29.53
C PHE A 419 -9.78 6.93 -28.84
#